data_11d7c0b77764df245d38185139ffd3f1
#
_entry.id   11d7c0b77764df245d38185139ffd3f1
#
_cell.length_a   1.000
_cell.length_b   1.000
_cell.length_c   1.000
_cell.angle_alpha   90.00
_cell.angle_beta   90.00
_cell.angle_gamma   90.00
#
_symmetry.space_group_name_H-M   'P 1'
#
loop_
_entity.id
_entity.type
_entity.pdbx_description
1 polymer ?
#
loop_
_entity_poly.entity_id
_entity_poly.type
_entity_poly.pdbx_seq_one_letter_code
_entity_poly.pdbx_strand_id
1 'polypeptide(L)'
;MPSVIGVYVWKWLGITLIYWLAALQTVPDDVYDAAKLDNCKGLRLVVLVVLPIIMPFAVAITLITMVSALNVFPLIMSMTNGGPFFGSEVMEIFIYRTAFASDDGTIPRLGYAAAAGVLFGMMILGLTILQSLATRMARRR
;
A
#
# COMPACT_ATOMS: atom_id res chain seq x y z
N MET A 1 0.21 -3.58 18.26
CA MET A 1 -0.23 -3.40 16.85
C MET A 1 -1.01 -2.11 16.57
N PRO A 2 -2.08 -1.70 17.33
CA PRO A 2 -2.86 -0.51 16.93
C PRO A 2 -2.03 0.78 16.84
N SER A 3 -1.09 0.99 17.76
CA SER A 3 -0.21 2.18 17.73
C SER A 3 0.69 2.25 16.49
N VAL A 4 1.24 1.11 16.06
CA VAL A 4 2.07 1.02 14.84
C VAL A 4 1.25 1.34 13.61
N ILE A 5 0.03 0.81 13.53
CA ILE A 5 -0.91 1.11 12.43
C ILE A 5 -1.26 2.60 12.40
N GLY A 6 -1.53 3.19 13.56
CA GLY A 6 -1.82 4.63 13.66
C GLY A 6 -0.68 5.50 13.13
N VAL A 7 0.56 5.22 13.52
CA VAL A 7 1.74 5.95 13.04
C VAL A 7 1.98 5.68 11.55
N TYR A 8 1.77 4.45 11.07
CA TYR A 8 1.88 4.13 9.65
C TYR A 8 0.88 4.94 8.82
N VAL A 9 -0.40 4.95 9.22
CA VAL A 9 -1.44 5.73 8.54
C VAL A 9 -1.10 7.22 8.56
N TRP A 10 -0.70 7.76 9.71
CA TRP A 10 -0.29 9.16 9.85
C TRP A 10 0.86 9.52 8.90
N LYS A 11 1.90 8.68 8.86
CA LYS A 11 3.08 8.89 8.00
C LYS A 11 2.72 8.92 6.52
N TRP A 12 1.86 7.99 6.06
CA TRP A 12 1.55 7.85 4.64
C TRP A 12 0.35 8.67 4.17
N LEU A 13 -0.42 9.22 5.11
CA LEU A 13 -1.63 10.00 4.80
C LEU A 13 -1.31 11.18 3.88
N GLY A 14 -0.24 11.93 4.17
CA GLY A 14 0.13 13.12 3.40
C GLY A 14 0.46 12.80 1.94
N ILE A 15 1.30 11.79 1.69
CA ILE A 15 1.69 11.42 0.32
C ILE A 15 0.52 10.80 -0.46
N THR A 16 -0.30 9.99 0.20
CA THR A 16 -1.49 9.40 -0.41
C THR A 16 -2.50 10.47 -0.80
N LEU A 17 -2.66 11.50 0.03
CA LEU A 17 -3.52 12.64 -0.26
C LEU A 17 -3.04 13.41 -1.50
N ILE A 18 -1.72 13.62 -1.62
CA ILE A 18 -1.13 14.26 -2.81
C ILE A 18 -1.40 13.44 -4.07
N TYR A 19 -1.28 12.11 -4.01
CA TYR A 19 -1.59 11.25 -5.15
C TYR A 19 -3.06 11.35 -5.58
N TRP A 20 -4.00 11.40 -4.63
CA TRP A 20 -5.41 11.57 -4.93
C TRP A 20 -5.73 12.97 -5.49
N LEU A 21 -5.09 14.02 -4.97
CA LEU A 21 -5.24 15.37 -5.51
C LEU A 21 -4.72 15.45 -6.94
N ALA A 22 -3.55 14.86 -7.22
CA ALA A 22 -3.01 14.80 -8.57
C ALA A 22 -3.93 14.03 -9.53
N ALA A 23 -4.53 12.93 -9.07
CA ALA A 23 -5.50 12.18 -9.87
C ALA A 23 -6.75 13.02 -10.18
N LEU A 24 -7.26 13.78 -9.22
CA LEU A 24 -8.42 14.66 -9.43
C LEU A 24 -8.13 15.80 -10.43
N GLN A 25 -6.90 16.32 -10.45
CA GLN A 25 -6.47 17.35 -11.39
C GLN A 25 -6.40 16.87 -12.85
N THR A 26 -6.44 15.56 -13.09
CA THR A 26 -6.48 15.02 -14.46
C THR A 26 -7.86 15.12 -15.13
N VAL A 27 -8.90 15.46 -14.38
CA VAL A 27 -10.26 15.66 -14.92
C VAL A 27 -10.33 17.05 -15.55
N PRO A 28 -10.59 17.18 -16.87
CA PRO A 28 -10.70 18.46 -17.54
C PRO A 28 -11.87 19.29 -17.02
N ASP A 29 -11.71 20.61 -17.02
CA ASP A 29 -12.80 21.55 -16.60
C ASP A 29 -14.04 21.42 -17.46
N ASP A 30 -13.88 21.15 -18.76
CA ASP A 30 -14.99 20.93 -19.71
C ASP A 30 -15.95 19.81 -19.24
N VAL A 31 -15.43 18.80 -18.57
CA VAL A 31 -16.25 17.70 -18.02
C VAL A 31 -17.13 18.20 -16.88
N TYR A 32 -16.59 19.06 -16.03
CA TYR A 32 -17.36 19.67 -14.95
C TYR A 32 -18.43 20.62 -15.48
N ASP A 33 -18.14 21.36 -16.54
CA ASP A 33 -19.08 22.27 -17.16
C ASP A 33 -20.20 21.52 -17.89
N ALA A 34 -19.90 20.46 -18.61
CA ALA A 34 -20.89 19.58 -19.20
C ALA A 34 -21.81 18.96 -18.13
N ALA A 35 -21.24 18.47 -17.03
CA ALA A 35 -22.01 17.89 -15.93
C ALA A 35 -22.93 18.92 -15.24
N LYS A 36 -22.54 20.20 -15.20
CA LYS A 36 -23.40 21.29 -14.69
C LYS A 36 -24.62 21.51 -15.58
N LEU A 37 -24.45 21.43 -16.90
CA LEU A 37 -25.56 21.54 -17.87
C LEU A 37 -26.57 20.40 -17.69
N ASP A 38 -26.09 19.18 -17.40
CA ASP A 38 -26.93 18.01 -17.10
C ASP A 38 -27.51 18.03 -15.67
N ASN A 39 -27.37 19.14 -14.95
CA ASN A 39 -27.79 19.28 -13.54
C ASN A 39 -27.23 18.20 -12.61
N CYS A 40 -26.05 17.65 -12.96
CA CYS A 40 -25.35 16.63 -12.18
C CYS A 40 -24.48 17.33 -11.11
N LYS A 41 -24.89 17.27 -9.84
CA LYS A 41 -24.26 17.99 -8.72
C LYS A 41 -23.95 17.05 -7.54
N GLY A 42 -23.00 17.46 -6.69
CA GLY A 42 -22.67 16.78 -5.44
C GLY A 42 -22.19 15.35 -5.64
N LEU A 43 -22.67 14.42 -4.83
CA LEU A 43 -22.28 13.01 -4.85
C LEU A 43 -22.50 12.33 -6.21
N ARG A 44 -23.55 12.72 -6.92
CA ARG A 44 -23.87 12.17 -8.25
C ARG A 44 -22.78 12.53 -9.27
N LEU A 45 -22.26 13.75 -9.23
CA LEU A 45 -21.13 14.18 -10.05
C LEU A 45 -19.89 13.33 -9.77
N VAL A 46 -19.57 13.14 -8.49
CA VAL A 46 -18.39 12.37 -8.08
C VAL A 46 -18.48 10.92 -8.56
N VAL A 47 -19.60 10.24 -8.32
CA VAL A 47 -19.75 8.80 -8.59
C VAL A 47 -19.91 8.50 -10.08
N LEU A 48 -20.68 9.31 -10.82
CA LEU A 48 -21.01 9.02 -12.21
C LEU A 48 -20.04 9.63 -13.21
N VAL A 49 -19.35 10.71 -12.85
CA VAL A 49 -18.49 11.45 -13.78
C VAL A 49 -17.01 11.35 -13.36
N VAL A 50 -16.68 11.83 -12.16
CA VAL A 50 -15.29 11.95 -11.73
C VAL A 50 -14.67 10.57 -11.47
N LEU A 51 -15.36 9.71 -10.72
CA LEU A 51 -14.83 8.40 -10.32
C LEU A 51 -14.43 7.50 -11.50
N PRO A 52 -15.23 7.34 -12.57
CA PRO A 52 -14.81 6.53 -13.72
C PRO A 52 -13.59 7.12 -14.45
N ILE A 53 -13.44 8.43 -14.49
CA ILE A 53 -12.29 9.09 -15.15
C ILE A 53 -11.01 8.85 -14.35
N ILE A 54 -11.06 8.96 -13.02
CA ILE A 54 -9.89 8.76 -12.16
C ILE A 54 -9.63 7.30 -11.81
N MET A 55 -10.49 6.36 -12.21
CA MET A 55 -10.37 4.93 -11.91
C MET A 55 -8.97 4.34 -12.23
N PRO A 56 -8.36 4.61 -13.40
CA PRO A 56 -7.02 4.09 -13.69
C PRO A 56 -5.96 4.61 -12.72
N PHE A 57 -6.08 5.85 -12.25
CA PHE A 57 -5.20 6.43 -11.24
C PHE A 57 -5.48 5.84 -9.86
N ALA A 58 -6.74 5.66 -9.49
CA ALA A 58 -7.15 5.03 -8.24
C ALA A 58 -6.52 3.63 -8.08
N VAL A 59 -6.54 2.84 -9.15
CA VAL A 59 -5.91 1.51 -9.14
C VAL A 59 -4.40 1.61 -9.00
N ALA A 60 -3.74 2.56 -9.69
CA ALA A 60 -2.30 2.77 -9.55
C ALA A 60 -1.92 3.20 -8.13
N ILE A 61 -2.66 4.12 -7.52
CA ILE A 61 -2.46 4.58 -6.14
C ILE A 61 -2.62 3.41 -5.17
N THR A 62 -3.67 2.60 -5.34
CA THR A 62 -3.90 1.41 -4.52
C THR A 62 -2.75 0.41 -4.62
N LEU A 63 -2.20 0.21 -5.82
CA LEU A 63 -1.02 -0.64 -6.03
C LEU A 63 0.19 -0.15 -5.25
N ILE A 64 0.52 1.14 -5.40
CA ILE A 64 1.66 1.74 -4.71
C ILE A 64 1.50 1.65 -3.19
N THR A 65 0.33 2.00 -2.67
CA THR A 65 0.06 1.96 -1.24
C THR A 65 0.09 0.54 -0.67
N MET A 66 -0.39 -0.46 -1.42
CA MET A 66 -0.37 -1.85 -0.99
C MET A 66 1.05 -2.41 -0.93
N VAL A 67 1.89 -2.15 -1.95
CA VAL A 67 3.30 -2.56 -1.92
C VAL A 67 4.05 -1.86 -0.79
N SER A 68 3.79 -0.56 -0.58
CA SER A 68 4.38 0.20 0.53
C SER A 68 3.95 -0.34 1.90
N ALA A 69 2.73 -0.87 2.02
CA ALA A 69 2.23 -1.47 3.26
C ALA A 69 2.91 -2.81 3.60
N LEU A 70 3.51 -3.48 2.63
CA LEU A 70 4.30 -4.70 2.86
C LEU A 70 5.74 -4.39 3.30
N ASN A 71 6.21 -3.14 3.16
CA ASN A 71 7.55 -2.69 3.51
C ASN A 71 7.51 -1.81 4.77
N VAL A 72 7.16 -2.39 5.92
CA VAL A 72 7.04 -1.68 7.19
C VAL A 72 8.19 -1.93 8.17
N PHE A 73 9.20 -2.70 7.75
CA PHE A 73 10.36 -3.06 8.58
C PHE A 73 10.97 -1.87 9.33
N PRO A 74 11.34 -0.73 8.67
CA PRO A 74 12.00 0.37 9.36
C PRO A 74 11.13 0.99 10.45
N LEU A 75 9.83 1.05 10.23
CA LEU A 75 8.88 1.62 11.18
C LEU A 75 8.75 0.75 12.42
N ILE A 76 8.54 -0.56 12.24
CA ILE A 76 8.37 -1.47 13.36
C ILE A 76 9.67 -1.64 14.12
N MET A 77 10.80 -1.70 13.41
CA MET A 77 12.12 -1.81 14.03
C MET A 77 12.44 -0.61 14.93
N SER A 78 12.11 0.60 14.49
CA SER A 78 12.34 1.82 15.28
C SER A 78 11.35 2.02 16.42
N MET A 79 10.11 1.53 16.30
CA MET A 79 9.07 1.76 17.32
C MET A 79 9.03 0.68 18.40
N THR A 80 9.09 -0.57 18.01
CA THR A 80 8.79 -1.70 18.91
C THR A 80 9.78 -2.84 18.84
N ASN A 81 10.70 -2.84 17.85
CA ASN A 81 11.63 -3.93 17.58
C ASN A 81 10.92 -5.32 17.53
N GLY A 82 9.67 -5.36 17.05
CA GLY A 82 8.85 -6.57 17.01
C GLY A 82 8.12 -6.91 18.31
N GLY A 83 8.40 -6.21 19.42
CA GLY A 83 7.85 -6.48 20.77
C GLY A 83 6.53 -5.80 21.08
N PRO A 84 5.99 -5.97 22.31
CA PRO A 84 6.31 -7.04 23.26
C PRO A 84 5.75 -8.39 22.82
N PHE A 85 6.41 -9.48 23.21
CA PHE A 85 5.99 -10.88 22.96
C PHE A 85 5.64 -11.16 21.48
N PHE A 86 6.45 -10.66 20.53
CA PHE A 86 6.21 -10.80 19.08
C PHE A 86 4.90 -10.17 18.60
N GLY A 87 4.25 -9.32 19.42
CA GLY A 87 2.94 -8.74 19.13
C GLY A 87 2.90 -7.76 17.95
N SER A 88 4.06 -7.28 17.49
CA SER A 88 4.22 -6.46 16.27
C SER A 88 5.20 -7.07 15.27
N GLU A 89 5.47 -8.38 15.36
CA GLU A 89 6.33 -9.07 14.43
C GLU A 89 5.67 -9.19 13.05
N VAL A 90 6.37 -8.73 12.03
CA VAL A 90 6.03 -8.91 10.63
C VAL A 90 7.09 -9.77 9.95
N MET A 91 6.80 -10.27 8.75
CA MET A 91 7.69 -11.20 8.05
C MET A 91 9.12 -10.65 7.87
N GLU A 92 9.26 -9.36 7.62
CA GLU A 92 10.57 -8.71 7.49
C GLU A 92 11.38 -8.74 8.80
N ILE A 93 10.73 -8.52 9.95
CA ILE A 93 11.38 -8.58 11.27
C ILE A 93 11.75 -10.03 11.61
N PHE A 94 10.87 -10.98 11.30
CA PHE A 94 11.14 -12.40 11.46
C PHE A 94 12.39 -12.83 10.67
N ILE A 95 12.47 -12.42 9.38
CA ILE A 95 13.63 -12.69 8.52
C ILE A 95 14.90 -12.08 9.12
N TYR A 96 14.83 -10.81 9.52
CA TYR A 96 15.95 -10.10 10.12
C TYR A 96 16.45 -10.77 11.41
N ARG A 97 15.55 -11.08 12.33
CA ARG A 97 15.87 -11.74 13.60
C ARG A 97 16.49 -13.12 13.38
N THR A 98 15.92 -13.91 12.46
CA THR A 98 16.42 -15.25 12.14
C THR A 98 17.81 -15.20 11.49
N ALA A 99 18.08 -14.15 10.69
CA ALA A 99 19.37 -13.98 10.02
C ALA A 99 20.49 -13.53 10.97
N PHE A 100 20.20 -12.61 11.88
CA PHE A 100 21.23 -11.89 12.64
C PHE A 100 21.26 -12.21 14.13
N ALA A 101 20.55 -13.23 14.61
CA ALA A 101 20.49 -13.61 16.03
C ALA A 101 20.35 -12.39 16.93
N SER A 102 19.14 -11.98 17.18
CA SER A 102 18.86 -10.91 18.12
C SER A 102 19.18 -11.31 19.55
N ASP A 103 19.13 -10.39 20.49
CA ASP A 103 19.47 -10.45 21.91
C ASP A 103 19.04 -11.71 22.70
N ASP A 104 18.20 -12.57 22.11
CA ASP A 104 17.67 -13.80 22.71
C ASP A 104 18.66 -14.99 22.72
N GLY A 105 19.92 -14.79 22.30
CA GLY A 105 20.96 -15.86 22.32
C GLY A 105 20.72 -17.00 21.32
N THR A 106 19.82 -16.83 20.37
CA THR A 106 19.56 -17.82 19.32
C THR A 106 20.68 -17.82 18.27
N ILE A 107 21.08 -19.01 17.79
CA ILE A 107 22.10 -19.15 16.76
C ILE A 107 21.55 -18.60 15.42
N PRO A 108 22.30 -17.73 14.71
CA PRO A 108 21.90 -17.23 13.40
C PRO A 108 21.62 -18.35 12.40
N ARG A 109 20.46 -18.31 11.76
CA ARG A 109 20.07 -19.31 10.75
C ARG A 109 19.94 -18.66 9.38
N LEU A 110 21.06 -18.21 8.82
CA LEU A 110 21.10 -17.49 7.53
C LEU A 110 20.40 -18.24 6.39
N GLY A 111 20.57 -19.54 6.27
CA GLY A 111 19.90 -20.34 5.24
C GLY A 111 18.38 -20.33 5.37
N TYR A 112 17.88 -20.43 6.61
CA TYR A 112 16.44 -20.40 6.87
C TYR A 112 15.86 -19.02 6.63
N ALA A 113 16.55 -17.96 7.06
CA ALA A 113 16.16 -16.59 6.81
C ALA A 113 16.15 -16.26 5.30
N ALA A 114 17.16 -16.74 4.56
CA ALA A 114 17.22 -16.59 3.11
C ALA A 114 16.04 -17.28 2.41
N ALA A 115 15.70 -18.51 2.81
CA ALA A 115 14.53 -19.22 2.27
C ALA A 115 13.22 -18.46 2.56
N ALA A 116 13.04 -17.97 3.79
CA ALA A 116 11.88 -17.16 4.15
C ALA A 116 11.81 -15.86 3.34
N GLY A 117 12.95 -15.19 3.12
CA GLY A 117 13.05 -13.99 2.29
C GLY A 117 12.67 -14.24 0.84
N VAL A 118 13.12 -15.33 0.24
CA VAL A 118 12.76 -15.73 -1.13
C VAL A 118 11.25 -15.99 -1.24
N LEU A 119 10.68 -16.75 -0.29
CA LEU A 119 9.24 -17.02 -0.27
C LEU A 119 8.42 -15.74 -0.13
N PHE A 120 8.83 -14.84 0.75
CA PHE A 120 8.19 -13.55 0.94
C PHE A 120 8.27 -12.67 -0.32
N GLY A 121 9.44 -12.63 -0.96
CA GLY A 121 9.64 -11.94 -2.24
C GLY A 121 8.76 -12.50 -3.36
N MET A 122 8.65 -13.83 -3.48
CA MET A 122 7.75 -14.47 -4.45
C MET A 122 6.27 -14.14 -4.16
N MET A 123 5.87 -14.07 -2.90
CA MET A 123 4.53 -13.68 -2.50
C MET A 123 4.22 -12.24 -2.94
N ILE A 124 5.13 -11.29 -2.68
CA ILE A 124 4.99 -9.89 -3.10
C ILE A 124 4.91 -9.79 -4.64
N LEU A 125 5.78 -10.52 -5.34
CA LEU A 125 5.79 -10.57 -6.80
C LEU A 125 4.47 -11.10 -7.35
N GLY A 126 3.94 -12.18 -6.79
CA GLY A 126 2.65 -12.76 -7.15
C GLY A 126 1.49 -11.77 -6.95
N LEU A 127 1.46 -11.10 -5.81
CA LEU A 127 0.47 -10.05 -5.52
C LEU A 127 0.58 -8.90 -6.53
N THR A 128 1.77 -8.44 -6.84
CA THR A 128 2.02 -7.34 -7.80
C THR A 128 1.57 -7.72 -9.20
N ILE A 129 1.85 -8.95 -9.65
CA ILE A 129 1.37 -9.46 -10.94
C ILE A 129 -0.16 -9.52 -10.96
N LEU A 130 -0.77 -10.10 -9.93
CA LEU A 130 -2.23 -10.20 -9.84
C LEU A 130 -2.91 -8.82 -9.91
N GLN A 131 -2.38 -7.86 -9.19
CA GLN A 131 -2.86 -6.49 -9.20
C GLN A 131 -2.67 -5.82 -10.57
N SER A 132 -1.51 -6.03 -11.23
CA SER A 132 -1.25 -5.49 -12.56
C SER A 132 -2.21 -6.04 -13.62
N LEU A 133 -2.59 -7.31 -13.48
CA LEU A 133 -3.59 -7.92 -14.34
C LEU A 133 -4.98 -7.34 -14.09
N ALA A 134 -5.37 -7.18 -12.82
CA ALA A 134 -6.64 -6.55 -12.44
C ALA A 134 -6.76 -5.12 -12.99
N THR A 135 -5.65 -4.35 -12.94
CA THR A 135 -5.57 -2.99 -13.51
C THR A 135 -5.79 -2.98 -15.02
N ARG A 136 -5.13 -3.92 -15.71
CA ARG A 136 -5.29 -4.03 -17.18
C ARG A 136 -6.71 -4.37 -17.58
N MET A 137 -7.39 -5.22 -16.81
CA MET A 137 -8.80 -5.56 -17.05
C MET A 137 -9.74 -4.37 -16.80
N ALA A 138 -9.51 -3.62 -15.72
CA ALA A 138 -10.29 -2.42 -15.41
C ALA A 138 -10.12 -1.31 -16.47
N ARG A 139 -8.95 -1.22 -17.10
CA ARG A 139 -8.66 -0.21 -18.14
C ARG A 139 -9.25 -0.56 -19.50
N ARG A 140 -9.67 -1.81 -19.73
CA ARG A 140 -10.26 -2.28 -20.98
C ARG A 140 -11.78 -2.12 -21.06
N ARG A 141 -12.42 -1.73 -19.98
CA ARG A 141 -13.85 -1.37 -19.90
C ARG A 141 -14.02 0.14 -19.94
#